data_0278a14061e45df0dba0c3e1f1a31ba7
#
_entry.id   0278a14061e45df0dba0c3e1f1a31ba7
#
_cell.length_a   1.000
_cell.length_b   1.000
_cell.length_c   1.000
_cell.angle_alpha   90.00
_cell.angle_beta   90.00
_cell.angle_gamma   90.00
#
_symmetry.space_group_name_H-M   'P 1'
#
loop_
_entity.id
_entity.type
_entity.pdbx_description
1 polymer ?
#
loop_
_entity_poly.entity_id
_entity_poly.type
_entity_poly.pdbx_seq_one_letter_code
_entity_poly.pdbx_strand_id
1 'polypeptide(L)'
;MKAASEAQPQADRFAWVPSPLAIALGLTAVTAVAALVMGADVNAVSTSWRDGLWNRPLLVFAFQAAFMLVLGHALALTPAADRIIGKVVDMTGTTNARAAATVAVVACLAGWINWGLGLIVGAVLARKVGERAQSRGLPLHYGLIGAAGYSGLMVWHGGLS
;
A
#
# COMPACT_ATOMS: atom_id res chain seq x y z
N MET A 1 31.93 3.31 7.33
CA MET A 1 31.43 2.06 6.71
C MET A 1 30.88 1.03 7.73
N LYS A 2 30.40 1.43 8.92
CA LYS A 2 29.84 0.50 9.95
C LYS A 2 28.32 0.65 10.18
N ALA A 3 27.66 1.65 9.59
CA ALA A 3 26.24 1.93 9.81
C ALA A 3 25.26 1.17 8.88
N ALA A 4 25.77 0.46 7.86
CA ALA A 4 24.91 -0.27 6.92
C ALA A 4 24.56 -1.71 7.36
N SER A 5 25.19 -2.20 8.47
CA SER A 5 25.03 -3.58 8.93
C SER A 5 23.89 -3.79 9.94
N GLU A 6 23.32 -2.72 10.52
CA GLU A 6 22.32 -2.86 11.59
C GLU A 6 20.86 -2.73 11.12
N ALA A 7 20.63 -2.46 9.83
CA ALA A 7 19.27 -2.30 9.28
C ALA A 7 18.60 -3.62 8.83
N GLN A 8 19.26 -4.77 8.98
CA GLN A 8 18.80 -6.06 8.45
C GLN A 8 18.04 -7.03 9.38
N PRO A 9 17.85 -6.81 10.70
CA PRO A 9 17.14 -7.82 11.50
C PRO A 9 15.62 -7.85 11.29
N GLN A 10 15.02 -6.84 10.65
CA GLN A 10 13.55 -6.79 10.48
C GLN A 10 13.05 -7.51 9.22
N ALA A 11 13.84 -7.61 8.18
CA ALA A 11 13.49 -8.32 6.95
C ALA A 11 13.35 -9.84 7.17
N ASP A 12 14.18 -10.41 8.06
CA ASP A 12 14.19 -11.86 8.30
C ASP A 12 13.02 -12.36 9.16
N ARG A 13 12.36 -11.50 9.92
CA ARG A 13 11.21 -11.90 10.76
C ARG A 13 9.97 -12.29 9.96
N PHE A 14 9.85 -11.84 8.74
CA PHE A 14 8.72 -12.12 7.84
C PHE A 14 9.12 -12.94 6.61
N ALA A 15 10.33 -13.49 6.57
CA ALA A 15 10.82 -14.31 5.46
C ALA A 15 9.96 -15.57 5.20
N TRP A 16 9.21 -16.02 6.21
CA TRP A 16 8.28 -17.14 6.11
C TRP A 16 6.90 -16.76 5.55
N VAL A 17 6.57 -15.46 5.46
CA VAL A 17 5.29 -15.01 4.87
C VAL A 17 5.39 -15.09 3.36
N PRO A 18 4.56 -15.93 2.69
CA PRO A 18 4.55 -16.02 1.25
C PRO A 18 4.23 -14.68 0.58
N SER A 19 4.71 -14.50 -0.64
CA SER A 19 4.35 -13.31 -1.41
C SER A 19 2.82 -13.22 -1.60
N PRO A 20 2.25 -12.01 -1.73
CA PRO A 20 0.81 -11.86 -1.98
C PRO A 20 0.29 -12.69 -3.16
N LEU A 21 1.11 -12.83 -4.21
CA LEU A 21 0.80 -13.68 -5.35
C LEU A 21 0.72 -15.16 -4.96
N ALA A 22 1.68 -15.65 -4.15
CA ALA A 22 1.68 -17.03 -3.69
C ALA A 22 0.46 -17.32 -2.80
N ILE A 23 0.06 -16.37 -1.94
CA ILE A 23 -1.15 -16.47 -1.13
C ILE A 23 -2.39 -16.53 -2.03
N ALA A 24 -2.50 -15.66 -3.03
CA ALA A 24 -3.62 -15.65 -3.97
C ALA A 24 -3.75 -16.96 -4.74
N LEU A 25 -2.64 -17.50 -5.26
CA LEU A 25 -2.61 -18.79 -5.93
C LEU A 25 -2.98 -19.94 -4.99
N GLY A 26 -2.45 -19.92 -3.76
CA GLY A 26 -2.80 -20.90 -2.73
C GLY A 26 -4.29 -20.89 -2.38
N LEU A 27 -4.86 -19.71 -2.18
CA LEU A 27 -6.31 -19.57 -1.92
C LEU A 27 -7.14 -20.05 -3.11
N THR A 28 -6.72 -19.75 -4.34
CA THR A 28 -7.40 -20.24 -5.55
C THR A 28 -7.39 -21.77 -5.58
N ALA A 29 -6.25 -22.39 -5.30
CA ALA A 29 -6.14 -23.86 -5.28
C ALA A 29 -7.02 -24.47 -4.17
N VAL A 30 -6.97 -23.92 -2.96
CA VAL A 30 -7.81 -24.36 -1.82
C VAL A 30 -9.29 -24.25 -2.15
N THR A 31 -9.72 -23.13 -2.73
CA THR A 31 -11.11 -22.92 -3.12
C THR A 31 -11.57 -23.90 -4.19
N ALA A 32 -10.71 -24.16 -5.20
CA ALA A 32 -11.02 -25.13 -6.25
C ALA A 32 -11.15 -26.56 -5.69
N VAL A 33 -10.23 -26.98 -4.82
CA VAL A 33 -10.29 -28.29 -4.16
C VAL A 33 -11.54 -28.39 -3.28
N ALA A 34 -11.85 -27.37 -2.48
CA ALA A 34 -13.05 -27.35 -1.64
C ALA A 34 -14.33 -27.49 -2.49
N ALA A 35 -14.43 -26.79 -3.61
CA ALA A 35 -15.57 -26.88 -4.51
C ALA A 35 -15.74 -28.32 -5.07
N LEU A 36 -14.64 -28.96 -5.49
CA LEU A 36 -14.66 -30.34 -5.98
C LEU A 36 -15.07 -31.33 -4.88
N VAL A 37 -14.56 -31.16 -3.66
CA VAL A 37 -14.92 -32.02 -2.52
C VAL A 37 -16.42 -31.85 -2.17
N MET A 38 -16.97 -30.65 -2.34
CA MET A 38 -18.39 -30.37 -2.14
C MET A 38 -19.29 -30.87 -3.31
N GLY A 39 -18.70 -31.52 -4.30
CA GLY A 39 -19.43 -32.14 -5.42
C GLY A 39 -19.60 -31.26 -6.65
N ALA A 40 -18.86 -30.16 -6.76
CA ALA A 40 -18.85 -29.38 -7.98
C ALA A 40 -18.17 -30.17 -9.12
N ASP A 41 -18.70 -30.03 -10.34
CA ASP A 41 -18.11 -30.63 -11.52
C ASP A 41 -16.81 -29.90 -11.92
N VAL A 42 -15.81 -30.69 -12.40
CA VAL A 42 -14.51 -30.15 -12.84
C VAL A 42 -14.67 -29.08 -13.94
N ASN A 43 -15.59 -29.33 -14.88
CA ASN A 43 -15.87 -28.37 -15.94
C ASN A 43 -16.47 -27.06 -15.39
N ALA A 44 -17.36 -27.15 -14.40
CA ALA A 44 -17.94 -25.98 -13.75
C ALA A 44 -16.88 -25.15 -13.03
N VAL A 45 -15.98 -25.81 -12.28
CA VAL A 45 -14.87 -25.13 -11.59
C VAL A 45 -13.92 -24.46 -12.58
N SER A 46 -13.50 -25.15 -13.64
CA SER A 46 -12.58 -24.59 -14.64
C SER A 46 -13.22 -23.46 -15.45
N THR A 47 -14.51 -23.56 -15.78
CA THR A 47 -15.25 -22.51 -16.47
C THR A 47 -15.38 -21.27 -15.59
N SER A 48 -15.79 -21.45 -14.33
CA SER A 48 -15.91 -20.34 -13.37
C SER A 48 -14.57 -19.63 -13.15
N TRP A 49 -13.48 -20.39 -13.07
CA TRP A 49 -12.15 -19.81 -12.92
C TRP A 49 -11.73 -18.99 -14.15
N ARG A 50 -11.93 -19.54 -15.35
CA ARG A 50 -11.67 -18.85 -16.62
C ARG A 50 -12.51 -17.59 -16.74
N ASP A 51 -13.80 -17.65 -16.46
CA ASP A 51 -14.73 -16.52 -16.57
C ASP A 51 -14.42 -15.45 -15.52
N GLY A 52 -13.92 -15.86 -14.34
CA GLY A 52 -13.40 -14.98 -13.31
C GLY A 52 -12.15 -14.21 -13.77
N LEU A 53 -11.19 -14.87 -14.43
CA LEU A 53 -9.98 -14.22 -14.97
C LEU A 53 -10.31 -13.17 -16.05
N TRP A 54 -11.34 -13.41 -16.86
CA TRP A 54 -11.78 -12.51 -17.94
C TRP A 54 -12.99 -11.66 -17.54
N ASN A 55 -13.27 -11.58 -16.24
CA ASN A 55 -14.37 -10.77 -15.74
C ASN A 55 -14.11 -9.29 -16.04
N ARG A 56 -14.97 -8.69 -16.85
CA ARG A 56 -14.80 -7.30 -17.31
C ARG A 56 -14.68 -6.29 -16.16
N PRO A 57 -15.54 -6.30 -15.13
CA PRO A 57 -15.38 -5.41 -13.97
C PRO A 57 -14.02 -5.54 -13.28
N LEU A 58 -13.52 -6.76 -13.07
CA LEU A 58 -12.22 -6.99 -12.43
C LEU A 58 -11.06 -6.53 -13.31
N LEU A 59 -11.13 -6.73 -14.62
CA LEU A 59 -10.11 -6.24 -15.55
C LEU A 59 -10.09 -4.71 -15.60
N VAL A 60 -11.25 -4.07 -15.66
CA VAL A 60 -11.36 -2.61 -15.60
C VAL A 60 -10.76 -2.08 -14.29
N PHE A 61 -11.11 -2.68 -13.15
CA PHE A 61 -10.55 -2.31 -11.87
C PHE A 61 -9.02 -2.48 -11.82
N ALA A 62 -8.50 -3.61 -12.30
CA ALA A 62 -7.05 -3.86 -12.34
C ALA A 62 -6.33 -2.82 -13.22
N PHE A 63 -6.93 -2.47 -14.36
CA PHE A 63 -6.38 -1.45 -15.26
C PHE A 63 -6.39 -0.07 -14.61
N GLN A 64 -7.50 0.32 -13.98
CA GLN A 64 -7.61 1.56 -13.23
C GLN A 64 -6.59 1.63 -12.09
N ALA A 65 -6.42 0.57 -11.33
CA ALA A 65 -5.43 0.49 -10.26
C ALA A 65 -4.00 0.65 -10.79
N ALA A 66 -3.65 -0.03 -11.90
CA ALA A 66 -2.35 0.10 -12.54
C ALA A 66 -2.09 1.53 -13.03
N PHE A 67 -3.05 2.14 -13.72
CA PHE A 67 -2.95 3.53 -14.16
C PHE A 67 -2.80 4.50 -13.00
N MET A 68 -3.57 4.31 -11.94
CA MET A 68 -3.52 5.16 -10.76
C MET A 68 -2.13 5.11 -10.10
N LEU A 69 -1.52 3.93 -9.99
CA LEU A 69 -0.17 3.79 -9.45
C LEU A 69 0.87 4.50 -10.34
N VAL A 70 0.81 4.32 -11.66
CA VAL A 70 1.76 4.94 -12.60
C VAL A 70 1.60 6.47 -12.60
N LEU A 71 0.38 6.96 -12.79
CA LEU A 71 0.11 8.39 -12.85
C LEU A 71 0.34 9.08 -11.50
N GLY A 72 -0.04 8.43 -10.40
CA GLY A 72 0.19 8.95 -9.06
C GLY A 72 1.68 9.02 -8.72
N HIS A 73 2.46 8.03 -9.13
CA HIS A 73 3.91 8.08 -8.99
C HIS A 73 4.53 9.20 -9.83
N ALA A 74 4.12 9.33 -11.09
CA ALA A 74 4.57 10.42 -11.96
C ALA A 74 4.22 11.79 -11.37
N LEU A 75 3.00 11.96 -10.84
CA LEU A 75 2.56 13.18 -10.19
C LEU A 75 3.41 13.50 -8.94
N ALA A 76 3.71 12.48 -8.14
CA ALA A 76 4.52 12.64 -6.92
C ALA A 76 5.96 13.11 -7.22
N LEU A 77 6.48 12.86 -8.42
CA LEU A 77 7.79 13.32 -8.87
C LEU A 77 7.77 14.76 -9.42
N THR A 78 6.62 15.39 -9.55
CA THR A 78 6.55 16.77 -10.04
C THR A 78 7.10 17.77 -9.02
N PRO A 79 7.74 18.86 -9.45
CA PRO A 79 8.24 19.90 -8.53
C PRO A 79 7.15 20.55 -7.68
N ALA A 80 5.89 20.57 -8.17
CA ALA A 80 4.75 21.08 -7.43
C ALA A 80 4.37 20.16 -6.27
N ALA A 81 4.24 18.86 -6.55
CA ALA A 81 3.96 17.85 -5.52
C ALA A 81 5.10 17.77 -4.50
N ASP A 82 6.36 17.81 -4.95
CA ASP A 82 7.52 17.78 -4.05
C ASP A 82 7.52 18.97 -3.06
N ARG A 83 7.16 20.16 -3.52
CA ARG A 83 7.04 21.36 -2.64
C ARG A 83 5.92 21.21 -1.62
N ILE A 84 4.75 20.67 -2.02
CA ILE A 84 3.62 20.45 -1.11
C ILE A 84 3.98 19.39 -0.07
N ILE A 85 4.50 18.27 -0.53
CA ILE A 85 4.95 17.17 0.32
C ILE A 85 6.05 17.65 1.29
N GLY A 86 7.01 18.44 0.81
CA GLY A 86 8.05 19.03 1.64
C GLY A 86 7.48 19.86 2.79
N LYS A 87 6.50 20.73 2.54
CA LYS A 87 5.80 21.48 3.58
C LYS A 87 5.12 20.58 4.60
N VAL A 88 4.43 19.54 4.14
CA VAL A 88 3.78 18.57 5.04
C VAL A 88 4.83 17.83 5.89
N VAL A 89 5.94 17.42 5.28
CA VAL A 89 7.07 16.79 5.99
C VAL A 89 7.63 17.73 7.05
N ASP A 90 7.68 19.06 6.80
CA ASP A 90 8.10 20.03 7.79
C ASP A 90 7.16 20.11 9.02
N MET A 91 5.89 19.77 8.85
CA MET A 91 4.92 19.72 9.93
C MET A 91 5.03 18.47 10.81
N THR A 92 5.69 17.41 10.37
CA THR A 92 5.78 16.13 11.10
C THR A 92 6.55 16.22 12.42
N GLY A 93 7.39 17.27 12.58
CA GLY A 93 8.20 17.45 13.80
C GLY A 93 9.26 16.35 13.96
N THR A 94 9.60 16.09 15.24
CA THR A 94 10.70 15.16 15.61
C THR A 94 10.24 13.96 16.42
N THR A 95 8.93 13.85 16.70
CA THR A 95 8.38 12.74 17.51
C THR A 95 7.59 11.76 16.65
N ASN A 96 7.63 10.48 17.02
CA ASN A 96 6.88 9.42 16.34
C ASN A 96 5.38 9.72 16.27
N ALA A 97 4.79 10.19 17.38
CA ALA A 97 3.36 10.47 17.44
C ALA A 97 2.95 11.59 16.47
N ARG A 98 3.71 12.69 16.43
CA ARG A 98 3.41 13.81 15.53
C ARG A 98 3.63 13.43 14.06
N ALA A 99 4.71 12.70 13.77
CA ALA A 99 5.00 12.24 12.43
C ALA A 99 3.90 11.29 11.92
N ALA A 100 3.52 10.28 12.71
CA ALA A 100 2.47 9.34 12.37
C ALA A 100 1.10 10.05 12.22
N ALA A 101 0.74 10.93 13.15
CA ALA A 101 -0.53 11.68 13.09
C ALA A 101 -0.61 12.54 11.81
N THR A 102 0.45 13.30 11.48
CA THR A 102 0.47 14.13 10.27
C THR A 102 0.32 13.29 9.01
N VAL A 103 1.07 12.18 8.91
CA VAL A 103 1.00 11.28 7.75
C VAL A 103 -0.38 10.64 7.65
N ALA A 104 -0.95 10.16 8.77
CA ALA A 104 -2.27 9.56 8.80
C ALA A 104 -3.37 10.54 8.37
N VAL A 105 -3.39 11.75 8.93
CA VAL A 105 -4.39 12.77 8.59
C VAL A 105 -4.34 13.09 7.09
N VAL A 106 -3.15 13.33 6.53
CA VAL A 106 -3.02 13.67 5.12
C VAL A 106 -3.38 12.48 4.23
N ALA A 107 -2.98 11.26 4.60
CA ALA A 107 -3.35 10.04 3.87
C ALA A 107 -4.88 9.81 3.90
N CYS A 108 -5.53 10.03 5.06
CA CYS A 108 -6.99 9.93 5.19
C CYS A 108 -7.72 10.98 4.36
N LEU A 109 -7.29 12.24 4.38
CA LEU A 109 -7.88 13.30 3.54
C LEU A 109 -7.74 12.99 2.05
N ALA A 110 -6.59 12.50 1.62
CA ALA A 110 -6.38 12.06 0.25
C ALA A 110 -7.22 10.81 -0.09
N GLY A 111 -7.30 9.85 0.84
CA GLY A 111 -8.10 8.63 0.71
C GLY A 111 -9.61 8.90 0.68
N TRP A 112 -10.06 9.94 1.35
CA TRP A 112 -11.47 10.37 1.31
C TRP A 112 -11.87 10.91 -0.06
N ILE A 113 -10.95 11.55 -0.77
CA ILE A 113 -11.16 12.01 -2.16
C ILE A 113 -11.12 10.80 -3.11
N ASN A 114 -10.07 9.97 -3.01
CA ASN A 114 -9.91 8.78 -3.82
C ASN A 114 -8.97 7.79 -3.13
N TRP A 115 -9.36 6.51 -3.06
CA TRP A 115 -8.61 5.46 -2.38
C TRP A 115 -7.16 5.29 -2.88
N GLY A 116 -6.95 5.35 -4.19
CA GLY A 116 -5.61 5.22 -4.76
C GLY A 116 -4.74 6.45 -4.48
N LEU A 117 -5.34 7.64 -4.45
CA LEU A 117 -4.64 8.87 -4.06
C LEU A 117 -4.18 8.78 -2.60
N GLY A 118 -5.02 8.25 -1.71
CA GLY A 118 -4.66 8.01 -0.31
C GLY A 118 -3.44 7.11 -0.16
N LEU A 119 -3.41 5.99 -0.90
CA LEU A 119 -2.27 5.08 -0.92
C LEU A 119 -0.98 5.74 -1.40
N ILE A 120 -1.04 6.43 -2.53
CA ILE A 120 0.15 7.06 -3.13
C ILE A 120 0.68 8.17 -2.26
N VAL A 121 -0.19 9.09 -1.81
CA VAL A 121 0.19 10.20 -0.93
C VAL A 121 0.73 9.67 0.39
N GLY A 122 0.08 8.68 0.99
CA GLY A 122 0.52 8.04 2.22
C GLY A 122 1.89 7.39 2.10
N ALA A 123 2.12 6.64 1.03
CA ALA A 123 3.41 5.99 0.78
C ALA A 123 4.55 6.99 0.52
N VAL A 124 4.30 8.02 -0.29
CA VAL A 124 5.30 9.05 -0.60
C VAL A 124 5.63 9.88 0.64
N LEU A 125 4.62 10.27 1.43
CA LEU A 125 4.85 10.99 2.69
C LEU A 125 5.63 10.14 3.68
N ALA A 126 5.24 8.88 3.90
CA ALA A 126 5.94 7.99 4.81
C ALA A 126 7.42 7.83 4.42
N ARG A 127 7.70 7.67 3.14
CA ARG A 127 9.06 7.60 2.60
C ARG A 127 9.84 8.89 2.85
N LYS A 128 9.28 10.05 2.50
CA LYS A 128 9.95 11.35 2.67
C LYS A 128 10.21 11.69 4.14
N VAL A 129 9.28 11.33 5.03
CA VAL A 129 9.47 11.47 6.48
C VAL A 129 10.60 10.57 6.97
N GLY A 130 10.66 9.33 6.47
CA GLY A 130 11.75 8.40 6.79
C GLY A 130 13.12 8.91 6.29
N GLU A 131 13.21 9.37 5.06
CA GLU A 131 14.43 9.96 4.48
C GLU A 131 14.90 11.19 5.29
N ARG A 132 13.96 12.06 5.70
CA ARG A 132 14.27 13.22 6.55
C ARG A 132 14.74 12.80 7.94
N ALA A 133 14.08 11.80 8.54
CA ALA A 133 14.48 11.29 9.85
C ALA A 133 15.90 10.76 9.81
N GLN A 134 16.23 9.98 8.78
CA GLN A 134 17.56 9.44 8.57
C GLN A 134 18.60 10.55 8.36
N SER A 135 18.32 11.54 7.51
CA SER A 135 19.26 12.64 7.23
C SER A 135 19.52 13.54 8.43
N ARG A 136 18.59 13.62 9.38
CA ARG A 136 18.67 14.43 10.60
C ARG A 136 19.02 13.65 11.87
N GLY A 137 19.25 12.33 11.75
CA GLY A 137 19.51 11.45 12.88
C GLY A 137 18.36 11.38 13.89
N LEU A 138 17.09 11.57 13.43
CA LEU A 138 15.92 11.53 14.30
C LEU A 138 15.52 10.07 14.59
N PRO A 139 15.22 9.71 15.84
CA PRO A 139 14.85 8.34 16.21
C PRO A 139 13.37 8.05 15.88
N LEU A 140 12.98 8.18 14.60
CA LEU A 140 11.61 7.90 14.18
C LEU A 140 11.44 6.41 13.79
N HIS A 141 10.33 5.83 14.23
CA HIS A 141 10.00 4.43 13.92
C HIS A 141 9.32 4.35 12.55
N TYR A 142 10.09 4.02 11.50
CA TYR A 142 9.61 4.01 10.12
C TYR A 142 8.39 3.10 9.89
N GLY A 143 8.33 1.92 10.52
CA GLY A 143 7.19 1.03 10.43
C GLY A 143 5.87 1.66 10.90
N LEU A 144 5.91 2.46 11.98
CA LEU A 144 4.75 3.20 12.47
C LEU A 144 4.30 4.27 11.46
N ILE A 145 5.26 4.97 10.87
CA ILE A 145 4.98 6.02 9.86
C ILE A 145 4.42 5.39 8.58
N GLY A 146 4.93 4.24 8.16
CA GLY A 146 4.40 3.47 7.04
C GLY A 146 2.97 2.99 7.28
N ALA A 147 2.69 2.44 8.48
CA ALA A 147 1.34 2.06 8.87
C ALA A 147 0.37 3.26 8.89
N ALA A 148 0.83 4.41 9.37
CA ALA A 148 0.06 5.66 9.34
C ALA A 148 -0.25 6.10 7.90
N GLY A 149 0.68 5.96 6.97
CA GLY A 149 0.43 6.24 5.54
C GLY A 149 -0.62 5.33 4.92
N TYR A 150 -0.69 4.08 5.38
CA TYR A 150 -1.68 3.11 4.89
C TYR A 150 -3.09 3.36 5.42
N SER A 151 -3.25 4.14 6.50
CA SER A 151 -4.55 4.43 7.11
C SER A 151 -5.54 5.15 6.18
N GLY A 152 -5.06 5.79 5.11
CA GLY A 152 -5.92 6.39 4.08
C GLY A 152 -6.92 5.41 3.45
N LEU A 153 -6.60 4.11 3.39
CA LEU A 153 -7.53 3.08 2.94
C LEU A 153 -8.71 2.85 3.89
N MET A 154 -8.62 3.23 5.16
CA MET A 154 -9.70 2.98 6.13
C MET A 154 -10.90 3.88 5.91
N VAL A 155 -10.72 5.04 5.28
CA VAL A 155 -11.77 6.07 5.14
C VAL A 155 -12.39 6.12 3.74
N TRP A 156 -11.86 5.39 2.77
CA TRP A 156 -12.32 5.51 1.37
C TRP A 156 -13.78 5.10 1.17
N HIS A 157 -14.29 4.12 1.93
CA HIS A 157 -15.70 3.69 1.83
C HIS A 157 -16.72 4.79 2.20
N GLY A 158 -16.31 5.78 2.99
CA GLY A 158 -17.10 6.98 3.29
C GLY A 158 -16.72 8.19 2.45
N GLY A 159 -15.86 8.02 1.45
CA GLY A 159 -15.33 9.08 0.61
C GLY A 159 -16.15 9.37 -0.63
N LEU A 160 -15.52 10.07 -1.57
CA LEU A 160 -16.15 10.54 -2.81
C LEU A 160 -16.00 9.57 -4.00
N SER A 161 -15.22 8.48 -3.83
CA SER A 161 -14.93 7.51 -4.89
C SER A 161 -15.29 6.10 -4.50
#